data_216afb003a08e1a8568344566c83b200
#
_entry.id   216afb003a08e1a8568344566c83b200
#
_cell.length_a   1.000
_cell.length_b   1.000
_cell.length_c   1.000
_cell.angle_alpha   90.00
_cell.angle_beta   90.00
_cell.angle_gamma   90.00
#
_symmetry.space_group_name_H-M   'P 1'
#
loop_
_entity.id
_entity.type
_entity.pdbx_description
1 polymer ?
#
loop_
_entity_poly.entity_id
_entity_poly.type
_entity_poly.pdbx_seq_one_letter_code
_entity_poly.pdbx_strand_id
1 'polypeptide(L)'
;QEVSCFHLSTRTLHVTDAIVGIESTPPEIFDFDPTPLLFHSRDRGDEPILDNVESRKKGWARIVLFSSFLKPGKLNIPSLKQIIKYSFKEGLRNKKSHFGIYPFLWDEDWESSLVEIMGENIPKIQIAPVLQNLIFPRSKQVLLGWLEKIKTYENMEYLISAHYSAPINFKEENCQNLIDEINSDKWNKLPDDNKFLVNLYKKLFELGIIPKKVNV
;
A
#
# COMPACT_ATOMS: atom_id res chain seq x y z
N GLN A 1 1.86 18.28 -1.54
CA GLN A 1 1.95 18.52 -2.98
C GLN A 1 2.97 17.55 -3.55
N GLU A 2 2.57 16.69 -4.51
CA GLU A 2 3.49 15.76 -5.20
C GLU A 2 4.09 16.46 -6.41
N VAL A 3 5.35 16.16 -6.70
CA VAL A 3 6.04 16.61 -7.90
C VAL A 3 6.30 15.39 -8.78
N SER A 4 5.89 15.45 -10.04
CA SER A 4 6.25 14.46 -11.06
C SER A 4 7.25 15.04 -12.05
N CYS A 5 8.13 14.17 -12.56
CA CYS A 5 9.11 14.53 -13.57
C CYS A 5 9.04 13.54 -14.72
N PHE A 6 8.94 14.04 -15.95
CA PHE A 6 9.03 13.22 -17.14
C PHE A 6 10.42 13.39 -17.78
N HIS A 7 11.17 12.29 -17.81
CA HIS A 7 12.51 12.24 -18.39
C HIS A 7 12.42 11.82 -19.85
N LEU A 8 12.62 12.80 -20.75
CA LEU A 8 12.37 12.64 -22.19
C LEU A 8 13.22 11.56 -22.85
N SER A 9 14.53 11.47 -22.54
CA SER A 9 15.42 10.54 -23.23
C SER A 9 15.19 9.08 -22.86
N THR A 10 14.70 8.80 -21.63
CA THR A 10 14.34 7.45 -21.19
C THR A 10 12.84 7.19 -21.25
N ARG A 11 12.06 8.18 -21.66
CA ARG A 11 10.59 8.10 -21.73
C ARG A 11 9.94 7.65 -20.42
N THR A 12 10.51 8.09 -19.31
CA THR A 12 10.16 7.64 -17.97
C THR A 12 9.46 8.73 -17.19
N LEU A 13 8.30 8.42 -16.66
CA LEU A 13 7.59 9.25 -15.68
C LEU A 13 8.06 8.86 -14.26
N HIS A 14 8.56 9.83 -13.54
CA HIS A 14 8.89 9.70 -12.12
C HIS A 14 7.79 10.32 -11.28
N VAL A 15 7.28 9.56 -10.33
CA VAL A 15 6.28 10.01 -9.34
C VAL A 15 6.76 9.61 -7.94
N THR A 16 6.15 10.18 -6.90
CA THR A 16 6.41 9.73 -5.53
C THR A 16 5.44 8.59 -5.19
N ASP A 17 4.21 8.92 -4.82
CA ASP A 17 3.27 7.94 -4.26
C ASP A 17 1.91 7.91 -4.97
N ALA A 18 1.60 8.88 -5.84
CA ALA A 18 0.25 8.99 -6.40
C ALA A 18 -0.13 7.79 -7.25
N ILE A 19 0.81 7.29 -8.08
CA ILE A 19 0.62 6.09 -8.89
C ILE A 19 1.64 5.05 -8.43
N VAL A 20 1.15 3.84 -8.16
CA VAL A 20 1.99 2.71 -7.74
C VAL A 20 1.69 1.48 -8.58
N GLY A 21 2.70 0.63 -8.75
CA GLY A 21 2.54 -0.70 -9.32
C GLY A 21 2.86 -1.75 -8.29
N ILE A 22 1.89 -2.58 -7.93
CA ILE A 22 2.02 -3.57 -6.86
C ILE A 22 1.96 -4.97 -7.43
N GLU A 23 2.98 -5.77 -7.14
CA GLU A 23 3.06 -7.18 -7.53
C GLU A 23 3.29 -8.10 -6.33
N SER A 24 3.06 -9.40 -6.55
CA SER A 24 3.17 -10.42 -5.48
C SER A 24 4.60 -10.75 -5.08
N THR A 25 5.58 -10.41 -5.93
CA THR A 25 6.99 -10.65 -5.65
C THR A 25 7.56 -9.55 -4.75
N PRO A 26 8.16 -9.89 -3.61
CA PRO A 26 8.84 -8.89 -2.80
C PRO A 26 9.98 -8.21 -3.58
N PRO A 27 10.21 -6.90 -3.42
CA PRO A 27 11.38 -6.22 -3.98
C PRO A 27 12.71 -6.85 -3.54
N GLU A 28 13.69 -6.88 -4.42
CA GLU A 28 15.03 -7.49 -4.20
C GLU A 28 15.75 -6.94 -2.96
N ILE A 29 15.43 -5.73 -2.51
CA ILE A 29 16.00 -5.16 -1.27
C ILE A 29 15.80 -6.07 -0.07
N PHE A 30 14.73 -6.86 -0.03
CA PHE A 30 14.45 -7.81 1.05
C PHE A 30 15.29 -9.08 1.01
N ASP A 31 16.09 -9.31 -0.06
CA ASP A 31 17.07 -10.39 -0.08
C ASP A 31 18.28 -10.06 0.81
N PHE A 32 18.57 -8.77 1.00
CA PHE A 32 19.62 -8.32 1.93
C PHE A 32 19.18 -8.38 3.39
N ASP A 33 17.90 -8.06 3.67
CA ASP A 33 17.32 -8.17 5.01
C ASP A 33 15.85 -8.60 4.93
N PRO A 34 15.54 -9.89 5.09
CA PRO A 34 14.17 -10.40 5.08
C PRO A 34 13.41 -10.15 6.39
N THR A 35 14.04 -9.57 7.42
CA THR A 35 13.44 -9.38 8.75
C THR A 35 12.05 -8.75 8.71
N PRO A 36 11.78 -7.68 7.92
CA PRO A 36 10.43 -7.11 7.84
C PRO A 36 9.40 -8.09 7.27
N LEU A 37 9.76 -8.87 6.24
CA LEU A 37 8.88 -9.88 5.66
C LEU A 37 8.55 -10.96 6.70
N LEU A 38 9.57 -11.48 7.36
CA LEU A 38 9.42 -12.54 8.37
C LEU A 38 8.64 -12.06 9.60
N PHE A 39 8.79 -10.80 9.96
CA PHE A 39 7.99 -10.19 11.02
C PHE A 39 6.50 -10.20 10.68
N HIS A 40 6.15 -9.77 9.48
CA HIS A 40 4.75 -9.68 9.05
C HIS A 40 4.15 -11.03 8.60
N SER A 41 4.96 -12.08 8.40
CA SER A 41 4.47 -13.40 7.98
C SER A 41 3.69 -14.15 9.05
N ARG A 42 3.88 -13.80 10.33
CA ARG A 42 3.24 -14.47 11.47
C ARG A 42 1.78 -14.09 11.59
N ASP A 43 0.93 -15.05 11.97
CA ASP A 43 -0.48 -14.77 12.25
C ASP A 43 -0.65 -14.22 13.67
N ARG A 44 0.23 -14.65 14.60
CA ARG A 44 0.23 -14.27 16.02
C ARG A 44 1.65 -14.07 16.54
N GLY A 45 1.76 -13.36 17.64
CA GLY A 45 3.05 -13.06 18.27
C GLY A 45 3.76 -14.26 18.89
N ASP A 46 3.08 -15.38 19.12
CA ASP A 46 3.64 -16.58 19.71
C ASP A 46 4.09 -17.64 18.67
N GLU A 47 4.01 -17.32 17.39
CA GLU A 47 4.50 -18.18 16.33
C GLU A 47 6.01 -18.04 16.11
N PRO A 48 6.69 -19.13 15.74
CA PRO A 48 8.09 -19.07 15.36
C PRO A 48 8.29 -18.26 14.07
N ILE A 49 9.45 -17.64 13.95
CA ILE A 49 9.85 -16.98 12.71
C ILE A 49 10.51 -18.04 11.82
N LEU A 50 9.90 -18.30 10.66
CA LEU A 50 10.38 -19.25 9.67
C LEU A 50 10.82 -18.49 8.41
N ASP A 51 12.08 -18.65 8.02
CA ASP A 51 12.58 -18.07 6.77
C ASP A 51 12.47 -19.07 5.62
N ASN A 52 11.43 -18.91 4.82
CA ASN A 52 11.19 -19.64 3.58
C ASN A 52 10.44 -18.76 2.59
N VAL A 53 10.34 -19.21 1.34
CA VAL A 53 9.71 -18.46 0.24
C VAL A 53 8.25 -18.10 0.56
N GLU A 54 7.50 -19.01 1.16
CA GLU A 54 6.11 -18.81 1.52
C GLU A 54 5.94 -17.73 2.59
N SER A 55 6.73 -17.80 3.67
CA SER A 55 6.74 -16.78 4.72
C SER A 55 7.14 -15.41 4.18
N ARG A 56 8.13 -15.34 3.29
CA ARG A 56 8.53 -14.09 2.66
C ARG A 56 7.41 -13.49 1.80
N LYS A 57 6.75 -14.29 0.96
CA LYS A 57 5.59 -13.86 0.16
C LYS A 57 4.42 -13.41 1.02
N LYS A 58 4.07 -14.20 2.04
CA LYS A 58 3.01 -13.87 3.01
C LYS A 58 3.31 -12.55 3.73
N GLY A 59 4.54 -12.38 4.18
CA GLY A 59 4.97 -11.15 4.83
C GLY A 59 4.89 -9.93 3.92
N TRP A 60 5.33 -10.07 2.67
CA TRP A 60 5.22 -9.02 1.66
C TRP A 60 3.77 -8.61 1.41
N ALA A 61 2.90 -9.57 1.17
CA ALA A 61 1.48 -9.32 0.94
C ALA A 61 0.83 -8.55 2.10
N ARG A 62 1.20 -8.87 3.35
CA ARG A 62 0.72 -8.16 4.54
C ARG A 62 1.32 -6.77 4.71
N ILE A 63 2.58 -6.57 4.34
CA ILE A 63 3.20 -5.23 4.27
C ILE A 63 2.44 -4.37 3.27
N VAL A 64 2.11 -4.92 2.10
CA VAL A 64 1.32 -4.21 1.07
C VAL A 64 -0.05 -3.82 1.62
N LEU A 65 -0.78 -4.73 2.26
CA LEU A 65 -2.08 -4.41 2.87
C LEU A 65 -1.94 -3.33 3.96
N PHE A 66 -0.94 -3.47 4.83
CA PHE A 66 -0.71 -2.51 5.90
C PHE A 66 -0.35 -1.12 5.36
N SER A 67 0.56 -1.02 4.40
CA SER A 67 0.96 0.26 3.80
C SER A 67 -0.15 0.90 2.96
N SER A 68 -1.03 0.09 2.35
CA SER A 68 -2.17 0.56 1.57
C SER A 68 -3.31 1.12 2.43
N PHE A 69 -3.56 0.52 3.61
CA PHE A 69 -4.76 0.81 4.41
C PHE A 69 -4.47 1.22 5.85
N LEU A 70 -3.21 1.15 6.33
CA LEU A 70 -2.75 1.33 7.72
C LEU A 70 -3.38 0.35 8.71
N LYS A 71 -4.65 0.11 8.59
CA LYS A 71 -5.41 -0.91 9.32
C LYS A 71 -6.43 -1.53 8.37
N PRO A 72 -6.02 -2.51 7.54
CA PRO A 72 -6.95 -3.23 6.68
C PRO A 72 -8.06 -3.93 7.50
N GLY A 73 -9.20 -4.17 6.87
CA GLY A 73 -10.39 -4.71 7.55
C GLY A 73 -10.16 -6.04 8.26
N LYS A 74 -9.26 -6.86 7.71
CA LYS A 74 -8.88 -8.18 8.24
C LYS A 74 -7.72 -8.15 9.25
N LEU A 75 -7.26 -6.96 9.64
CA LEU A 75 -6.22 -6.78 10.65
C LEU A 75 -6.82 -6.36 11.97
N ASN A 76 -6.66 -7.19 12.99
CA ASN A 76 -7.03 -6.92 14.37
C ASN A 76 -5.80 -6.58 15.22
N ILE A 77 -6.01 -5.82 16.28
CA ILE A 77 -4.97 -5.50 17.27
C ILE A 77 -5.28 -6.31 18.53
N PRO A 78 -4.42 -7.26 18.93
CA PRO A 78 -4.62 -8.03 20.14
C PRO A 78 -4.55 -7.13 21.38
N SER A 79 -5.17 -7.57 22.47
CA SER A 79 -5.09 -6.84 23.74
C SER A 79 -3.65 -6.76 24.26
N LEU A 80 -3.32 -5.72 25.01
CA LEU A 80 -1.98 -5.58 25.65
C LEU A 80 -1.62 -6.82 26.48
N LYS A 81 -2.60 -7.42 27.16
CA LYS A 81 -2.39 -8.66 27.92
C LYS A 81 -1.94 -9.83 27.04
N GLN A 82 -2.52 -9.96 25.85
CA GLN A 82 -2.12 -10.98 24.87
C GLN A 82 -0.72 -10.71 24.32
N ILE A 83 -0.42 -9.45 23.94
CA ILE A 83 0.90 -9.06 23.44
C ILE A 83 1.97 -9.38 24.48
N ILE A 84 1.74 -9.02 25.75
CA ILE A 84 2.65 -9.33 26.85
C ILE A 84 2.82 -10.85 27.01
N LYS A 85 1.71 -11.61 27.00
CA LYS A 85 1.77 -13.08 27.10
C LYS A 85 2.63 -13.69 25.99
N TYR A 86 2.49 -13.22 24.75
CA TYR A 86 3.29 -13.69 23.62
C TYR A 86 4.78 -13.36 23.77
N SER A 87 5.12 -12.18 24.30
CA SER A 87 6.50 -11.75 24.49
C SER A 87 7.29 -12.62 25.52
N PHE A 88 6.58 -13.39 26.35
CA PHE A 88 7.20 -14.31 27.31
C PHE A 88 7.48 -15.70 26.73
N LYS A 89 7.08 -15.98 25.48
CA LYS A 89 7.33 -17.29 24.87
C LYS A 89 8.82 -17.50 24.66
N GLU A 90 9.27 -18.71 24.98
CA GLU A 90 10.65 -19.15 24.81
C GLU A 90 11.11 -18.99 23.35
N GLY A 91 12.36 -18.58 23.14
CA GLY A 91 12.94 -18.36 21.81
C GLY A 91 12.58 -17.02 21.14
N LEU A 92 11.59 -16.27 21.65
CA LEU A 92 11.17 -14.99 21.05
C LEU A 92 11.79 -13.74 21.70
N ARG A 93 12.65 -13.90 22.73
CA ARG A 93 13.29 -12.78 23.45
C ARG A 93 14.61 -12.34 22.82
N ASN A 94 14.59 -12.04 21.53
CA ASN A 94 15.77 -11.56 20.80
C ASN A 94 15.38 -10.42 19.82
N LYS A 95 16.39 -9.71 19.30
CA LYS A 95 16.16 -8.58 18.38
C LYS A 95 15.44 -8.99 17.09
N LYS A 96 15.75 -10.16 16.52
CA LYS A 96 15.14 -10.63 15.26
C LYS A 96 13.64 -10.87 15.37
N SER A 97 13.16 -11.21 16.56
CA SER A 97 11.74 -11.42 16.86
C SER A 97 11.08 -10.21 17.53
N HIS A 98 11.74 -9.05 17.54
CA HIS A 98 11.26 -7.86 18.24
C HIS A 98 10.89 -8.15 19.71
N PHE A 99 11.69 -8.99 20.39
CA PHE A 99 11.49 -9.44 21.78
C PHE A 99 10.12 -10.10 22.02
N GLY A 100 9.53 -10.70 20.97
CA GLY A 100 8.21 -11.32 21.02
C GLY A 100 7.03 -10.33 20.99
N ILE A 101 7.31 -9.04 20.82
CA ILE A 101 6.26 -8.03 20.68
C ILE A 101 5.72 -8.08 19.26
N TYR A 102 4.44 -8.41 19.10
CA TYR A 102 3.76 -8.49 17.82
C TYR A 102 2.32 -7.98 17.97
N PRO A 103 2.00 -6.81 17.43
CA PRO A 103 0.72 -6.16 17.63
C PRO A 103 -0.34 -6.51 16.59
N PHE A 104 -0.11 -7.54 15.78
CA PHE A 104 -1.00 -7.91 14.69
C PHE A 104 -1.69 -9.24 14.94
N LEU A 105 -2.95 -9.32 14.57
CA LEU A 105 -3.76 -10.52 14.54
C LEU A 105 -4.56 -10.52 13.24
N TRP A 106 -4.18 -11.39 12.30
CA TRP A 106 -4.83 -11.47 11.00
C TRP A 106 -5.96 -12.48 11.02
N ASP A 107 -7.07 -12.14 10.38
CA ASP A 107 -8.17 -13.08 10.14
C ASP A 107 -7.75 -14.11 9.09
N GLU A 108 -8.39 -15.29 9.08
CA GLU A 108 -8.01 -16.39 8.17
C GLU A 108 -8.17 -16.04 6.69
N ASP A 109 -9.15 -15.18 6.35
CA ASP A 109 -9.47 -14.76 4.98
C ASP A 109 -8.80 -13.43 4.56
N TRP A 110 -7.70 -13.04 5.20
CA TRP A 110 -6.99 -11.76 4.96
C TRP A 110 -6.54 -11.57 3.50
N GLU A 111 -6.32 -12.67 2.76
CA GLU A 111 -5.88 -12.61 1.36
C GLU A 111 -6.96 -12.08 0.41
N SER A 112 -8.21 -12.09 0.82
CA SER A 112 -9.33 -11.64 -0.02
C SER A 112 -9.19 -10.20 -0.53
N SER A 113 -8.52 -9.35 0.24
CA SER A 113 -8.26 -7.95 -0.13
C SER A 113 -7.14 -7.77 -1.17
N LEU A 114 -6.26 -8.78 -1.33
CA LEU A 114 -5.09 -8.67 -2.23
C LEU A 114 -5.49 -8.65 -3.71
N VAL A 115 -6.48 -9.42 -4.10
CA VAL A 115 -6.92 -9.55 -5.51
C VAL A 115 -7.22 -8.17 -6.13
N GLU A 116 -7.69 -7.22 -5.31
CA GLU A 116 -8.05 -5.89 -5.77
C GLU A 116 -6.89 -4.91 -5.85
N ILE A 117 -5.76 -5.18 -5.19
CA ILE A 117 -4.63 -4.22 -5.11
C ILE A 117 -3.30 -4.77 -5.61
N MET A 118 -3.18 -6.07 -5.81
CA MET A 118 -1.92 -6.73 -6.15
C MET A 118 -2.05 -7.52 -7.45
N GLY A 119 -1.08 -7.43 -8.33
CA GLY A 119 -0.96 -8.29 -9.51
C GLY A 119 -0.09 -9.52 -9.21
N GLU A 120 -0.37 -10.64 -9.87
CA GLU A 120 0.39 -11.87 -9.66
C GLU A 120 1.78 -11.82 -10.31
N ASN A 121 1.83 -11.59 -11.62
CA ASN A 121 3.06 -11.62 -12.43
C ASN A 121 3.33 -10.27 -13.12
N ILE A 122 2.38 -9.38 -13.11
CA ILE A 122 2.49 -8.03 -13.67
C ILE A 122 1.99 -7.06 -12.60
N PRO A 123 2.75 -5.99 -12.29
CA PRO A 123 2.32 -5.03 -11.29
C PRO A 123 0.94 -4.45 -11.59
N LYS A 124 0.04 -4.48 -10.62
CA LYS A 124 -1.24 -3.81 -10.73
C LYS A 124 -1.06 -2.32 -10.53
N ILE A 125 -1.25 -1.56 -11.59
CA ILE A 125 -1.12 -0.10 -11.59
C ILE A 125 -2.39 0.51 -11.02
N GLN A 126 -2.24 1.39 -10.04
CA GLN A 126 -3.38 2.05 -9.37
C GLN A 126 -2.97 3.34 -8.67
N ILE A 127 -3.94 4.14 -8.31
CA ILE A 127 -3.74 5.22 -7.35
C ILE A 127 -3.51 4.60 -5.97
N ALA A 128 -2.49 5.06 -5.24
CA ALA A 128 -2.19 4.51 -3.93
C ALA A 128 -3.39 4.60 -2.98
N PRO A 129 -3.89 3.47 -2.41
CA PRO A 129 -5.13 3.44 -1.64
C PRO A 129 -5.11 4.39 -0.43
N VAL A 130 -3.96 4.56 0.22
CA VAL A 130 -3.81 5.50 1.33
C VAL A 130 -4.04 6.94 0.91
N LEU A 131 -3.53 7.35 -0.25
CA LEU A 131 -3.71 8.71 -0.78
C LEU A 131 -5.13 8.90 -1.32
N GLN A 132 -5.69 7.86 -1.95
CA GLN A 132 -7.06 7.84 -2.43
C GLN A 132 -8.06 8.21 -1.33
N ASN A 133 -7.82 7.75 -0.09
CA ASN A 133 -8.74 7.94 1.01
C ASN A 133 -8.39 9.13 1.93
N LEU A 134 -7.11 9.54 2.03
CA LEU A 134 -6.68 10.63 2.91
C LEU A 134 -6.45 11.96 2.21
N ILE A 135 -6.06 11.94 0.93
CA ILE A 135 -5.65 13.15 0.22
C ILE A 135 -6.65 13.51 -0.89
N PHE A 136 -6.95 12.56 -1.75
CA PHE A 136 -7.73 12.81 -2.96
C PHE A 136 -9.24 13.01 -2.77
N PRO A 137 -9.90 12.68 -1.63
CA PRO A 137 -11.31 13.06 -1.46
C PRO A 137 -11.58 14.56 -1.62
N ARG A 138 -10.59 15.41 -1.26
CA ARG A 138 -10.70 16.87 -1.38
C ARG A 138 -10.09 17.46 -2.65
N SER A 139 -9.32 16.68 -3.41
CA SER A 139 -8.57 17.12 -4.58
C SER A 139 -8.74 16.21 -5.80
N LYS A 140 -9.87 15.51 -5.89
CA LYS A 140 -10.16 14.57 -6.98
C LYS A 140 -10.01 15.23 -8.36
N GLN A 141 -10.52 16.45 -8.53
CA GLN A 141 -10.43 17.18 -9.80
C GLN A 141 -8.98 17.57 -10.15
N VAL A 142 -8.17 17.90 -9.14
CA VAL A 142 -6.73 18.17 -9.35
C VAL A 142 -6.00 16.91 -9.81
N LEU A 143 -6.31 15.76 -9.20
CA LEU A 143 -5.75 14.46 -9.63
C LEU A 143 -6.13 14.13 -11.08
N LEU A 144 -7.40 14.31 -11.46
CA LEU A 144 -7.86 14.08 -12.82
C LEU A 144 -7.15 14.99 -13.81
N GLY A 145 -7.08 16.31 -13.54
CA GLY A 145 -6.35 17.25 -14.37
C GLY A 145 -4.86 16.94 -14.51
N TRP A 146 -4.24 16.42 -13.46
CA TRP A 146 -2.85 15.97 -13.50
C TRP A 146 -2.67 14.73 -14.37
N LEU A 147 -3.54 13.72 -14.28
CA LEU A 147 -3.52 12.54 -15.14
C LEU A 147 -3.74 12.88 -16.61
N GLU A 148 -4.71 13.78 -16.91
CA GLU A 148 -4.93 14.27 -18.27
C GLU A 148 -3.68 14.99 -18.83
N LYS A 149 -2.97 15.75 -18.00
CA LYS A 149 -1.71 16.36 -18.42
C LYS A 149 -0.64 15.30 -18.69
N ILE A 150 -0.52 14.26 -17.86
CA ILE A 150 0.44 13.17 -18.06
C ILE A 150 0.18 12.46 -19.39
N LYS A 151 -1.08 12.21 -19.75
CA LYS A 151 -1.45 11.62 -21.05
C LYS A 151 -0.91 12.39 -22.25
N THR A 152 -0.64 13.67 -22.12
CA THR A 152 -0.08 14.47 -23.24
C THR A 152 1.41 14.25 -23.47
N TYR A 153 2.10 13.50 -22.62
CA TYR A 153 3.52 13.18 -22.80
C TYR A 153 3.68 12.09 -23.85
N GLU A 154 4.26 12.48 -24.99
CA GLU A 154 4.48 11.57 -26.11
C GLU A 154 5.46 10.47 -25.80
N ASN A 155 5.18 9.26 -26.27
CA ASN A 155 6.06 8.09 -26.18
C ASN A 155 6.45 7.71 -24.75
N MET A 156 5.61 7.94 -23.76
CA MET A 156 5.84 7.46 -22.41
C MET A 156 5.86 5.92 -22.37
N GLU A 157 6.87 5.34 -21.76
CA GLU A 157 7.08 3.88 -21.74
C GLU A 157 7.16 3.31 -20.31
N TYR A 158 7.71 4.09 -19.39
CA TYR A 158 7.98 3.60 -18.03
C TYR A 158 7.48 4.55 -16.96
N LEU A 159 7.13 3.94 -15.82
CA LEU A 159 6.88 4.64 -14.56
C LEU A 159 7.88 4.17 -13.51
N ILE A 160 8.42 5.12 -12.76
CA ILE A 160 9.16 4.89 -11.53
C ILE A 160 8.41 5.59 -10.41
N SER A 161 7.89 4.81 -9.47
CA SER A 161 7.34 5.27 -8.20
C SER A 161 8.36 5.09 -7.08
N ALA A 162 8.21 5.84 -5.97
CA ALA A 162 9.11 5.73 -4.83
C ALA A 162 8.95 4.41 -4.07
N HIS A 163 7.80 3.76 -4.22
CA HIS A 163 7.44 2.55 -3.49
C HIS A 163 6.97 1.45 -4.44
N TYR A 164 7.12 0.19 -4.02
CA TYR A 164 6.74 -1.03 -4.73
C TYR A 164 7.58 -1.32 -5.97
N SER A 165 6.97 -1.87 -7.02
CA SER A 165 7.67 -2.28 -8.23
C SER A 165 8.06 -1.08 -9.09
N ALA A 166 9.32 -1.00 -9.51
CA ALA A 166 9.84 0.02 -10.41
C ALA A 166 11.14 -0.45 -11.10
N PRO A 167 11.38 -0.15 -12.38
CA PRO A 167 10.46 0.50 -13.31
C PRO A 167 9.35 -0.45 -13.78
N ILE A 168 8.17 0.09 -14.09
CA ILE A 168 7.07 -0.66 -14.68
C ILE A 168 6.67 -0.10 -16.03
N ASN A 169 6.14 -0.93 -16.93
CA ASN A 169 5.60 -0.47 -18.19
C ASN A 169 4.41 0.43 -17.94
N PHE A 170 4.42 1.65 -18.50
CA PHE A 170 3.40 2.65 -18.30
C PHE A 170 3.22 3.51 -19.53
N LYS A 171 2.00 3.52 -20.05
CA LYS A 171 1.65 4.20 -21.30
C LYS A 171 0.39 5.07 -21.10
N GLU A 172 0.02 5.81 -22.13
CA GLU A 172 -1.20 6.62 -22.16
C GLU A 172 -2.45 5.82 -21.74
N GLU A 173 -2.58 4.59 -22.20
CA GLU A 173 -3.68 3.68 -21.83
C GLU A 173 -3.80 3.47 -20.31
N ASN A 174 -2.67 3.37 -19.62
CA ASN A 174 -2.68 3.22 -18.14
C ASN A 174 -3.23 4.49 -17.47
N CYS A 175 -2.87 5.67 -17.98
CA CYS A 175 -3.46 6.94 -17.49
C CYS A 175 -4.97 6.98 -17.73
N GLN A 176 -5.44 6.55 -18.91
CA GLN A 176 -6.87 6.50 -19.21
C GLN A 176 -7.59 5.54 -18.27
N ASN A 177 -7.04 4.34 -18.05
CA ASN A 177 -7.63 3.37 -17.13
C ASN A 177 -7.74 3.93 -15.69
N LEU A 178 -6.74 4.68 -15.23
CA LEU A 178 -6.78 5.35 -13.92
C LEU A 178 -7.88 6.44 -13.88
N ILE A 179 -8.03 7.23 -14.95
CA ILE A 179 -9.07 8.25 -15.04
C ILE A 179 -10.46 7.61 -15.01
N ASP A 180 -10.65 6.52 -15.75
CA ASP A 180 -11.91 5.79 -15.82
C ASP A 180 -12.24 5.14 -14.44
N GLU A 181 -11.25 4.58 -13.76
CA GLU A 181 -11.41 4.05 -12.40
C GLU A 181 -11.83 5.16 -11.42
N ILE A 182 -11.16 6.32 -11.45
CA ILE A 182 -11.49 7.46 -10.60
C ILE A 182 -12.94 7.94 -10.83
N ASN A 183 -13.44 7.89 -12.07
CA ASN A 183 -14.78 8.36 -12.42
C ASN A 183 -15.86 7.29 -12.24
N SER A 184 -15.50 6.06 -11.94
CA SER A 184 -16.43 4.94 -11.74
C SER A 184 -16.71 4.67 -10.26
N ASP A 185 -17.67 3.77 -9.99
CA ASP A 185 -17.95 3.27 -8.65
C ASP A 185 -16.80 2.42 -8.09
N LYS A 186 -15.88 1.98 -8.97
CA LYS A 186 -14.67 1.24 -8.58
C LYS A 186 -13.66 2.07 -7.79
N TRP A 187 -13.84 3.38 -7.72
CA TRP A 187 -13.02 4.26 -6.88
C TRP A 187 -13.00 3.87 -5.40
N ASN A 188 -14.03 3.17 -4.91
CA ASN A 188 -14.10 2.72 -3.52
C ASN A 188 -14.40 1.21 -3.41
N LYS A 189 -13.60 0.40 -4.09
CA LYS A 189 -13.82 -1.05 -4.25
C LYS A 189 -13.57 -1.91 -3.01
N LEU A 190 -12.89 -1.40 -1.99
CA LEU A 190 -12.58 -2.11 -0.74
C LEU A 190 -13.07 -1.32 0.48
N PRO A 191 -14.40 -1.23 0.70
CA PRO A 191 -14.96 -0.37 1.74
C PRO A 191 -14.55 -0.79 3.15
N ASP A 192 -14.39 -2.09 3.43
CA ASP A 192 -13.99 -2.58 4.76
C ASP A 192 -12.53 -2.25 5.07
N ASP A 193 -11.61 -2.40 4.10
CA ASP A 193 -10.21 -2.04 4.24
C ASP A 193 -10.02 -0.53 4.34
N ASN A 194 -10.80 0.23 3.58
CA ASN A 194 -10.79 1.69 3.60
C ASN A 194 -11.40 2.33 4.85
N LYS A 195 -12.16 1.57 5.63
CA LYS A 195 -12.94 2.09 6.78
C LYS A 195 -12.10 2.88 7.78
N PHE A 196 -10.90 2.39 8.08
CA PHE A 196 -10.00 3.09 9.00
C PHE A 196 -9.55 4.44 8.42
N LEU A 197 -9.13 4.47 7.16
CA LEU A 197 -8.66 5.68 6.48
C LEU A 197 -9.78 6.72 6.33
N VAL A 198 -10.98 6.27 5.95
CA VAL A 198 -12.17 7.13 5.83
C VAL A 198 -12.53 7.75 7.19
N ASN A 199 -12.49 6.97 8.27
CA ASN A 199 -12.76 7.49 9.61
C ASN A 199 -11.65 8.44 10.09
N LEU A 200 -10.39 8.12 9.79
CA LEU A 200 -9.26 8.99 10.08
C LEU A 200 -9.41 10.34 9.34
N TYR A 201 -9.73 10.30 8.05
CA TYR A 201 -9.97 11.50 7.26
C TYR A 201 -11.07 12.38 7.88
N LYS A 202 -12.23 11.78 8.23
CA LYS A 202 -13.34 12.51 8.88
C LYS A 202 -12.89 13.17 10.19
N LYS A 203 -12.17 12.44 11.04
CA LYS A 203 -11.68 12.96 12.31
C LYS A 203 -10.67 14.11 12.12
N LEU A 204 -9.75 13.99 11.18
CA LEU A 204 -8.78 15.05 10.87
C LEU A 204 -9.48 16.30 10.32
N PHE A 205 -10.53 16.12 9.54
CA PHE A 205 -11.36 17.21 9.03
C PHE A 205 -12.14 17.90 10.16
N GLU A 206 -12.78 17.16 11.06
CA GLU A 206 -13.50 17.69 12.23
C GLU A 206 -12.58 18.48 13.17
N LEU A 207 -11.33 18.03 13.33
CA LEU A 207 -10.32 18.70 14.14
C LEU A 207 -9.69 19.93 13.45
N GLY A 208 -10.09 20.23 12.21
CA GLY A 208 -9.54 21.37 11.44
C GLY A 208 -8.07 21.19 11.01
N ILE A 209 -7.53 19.96 11.11
CA ILE A 209 -6.16 19.63 10.68
C ILE A 209 -6.08 19.60 9.15
N ILE A 210 -7.15 19.11 8.51
CA ILE A 210 -7.28 19.08 7.05
C ILE A 210 -8.11 20.31 6.63
N PRO A 211 -7.62 21.15 5.71
CA PRO A 211 -8.37 22.31 5.23
C PRO A 211 -9.64 21.88 4.48
N LYS A 212 -10.70 22.67 4.61
CA LYS A 212 -11.88 22.58 3.74
C LYS A 212 -11.41 22.76 2.29
N LYS A 213 -12.06 22.03 1.35
CA LYS A 213 -11.72 21.96 -0.09
C LYS A 213 -10.80 23.07 -0.57
N VAL A 214 -9.69 22.70 -1.19
CA VAL A 214 -8.90 23.62 -1.99
C VAL A 214 -9.73 23.89 -3.25
N ASN A 215 -10.37 25.05 -3.30
CA ASN A 215 -10.88 25.56 -4.58
C ASN A 215 -9.64 25.98 -5.38
N VAL A 216 -9.31 25.24 -6.41
CA VAL A 216 -8.35 25.62 -7.45
C VAL A 216 -9.13 26.27 -8.57
#